data_b8cee032e29a948a9dc72058ca3e11fa
#
_entry.id   b8cee032e29a948a9dc72058ca3e11fa
#
_cell.length_a   1.000
_cell.length_b   1.000
_cell.length_c   1.000
_cell.angle_alpha   90.00
_cell.angle_beta   90.00
_cell.angle_gamma   90.00
#
_symmetry.space_group_name_H-M   'P 1'
#
loop_
_entity.id
_entity.type
_entity.pdbx_description
1 polymer ?
#
loop_
_entity_poly.entity_id
_entity_poly.type
_entity_poly.pdbx_seq_one_letter_code
_entity_poly.pdbx_strand_id
1 'polypeptide(L)'
;MTQTSRRGNPDEEFAKSDRSARLLRTLKYVEAVGEAGIRPNDLAKRLGVSRRTAYRDLKALEMEVDVPIWNEHGRWGVSQSGLLPALRFSRDEALAIVLAARLLAKFATGYDPELGAALMKLGGMLDEPLRSAVERTVSQLSDLRDQPEAQSRLRILANAWVNGRVVEFEYAAAWSNPGTTRTARVHPYLIEPSSATLATYLIGYDETRSAMRTFRADRIVNPRITPSTFVRPKDVELERTLAAAWDIVADQPLEEIVVRFTPEAAPLASETRWHPSQISEREADGSLLWRAKVSGLLEVRSWILGWGAGAEVLKPQALRDDIAETLRAAAARYDHA
;
A
#
# COMPACT_ATOMS: atom_id res chain seq x y z
N MET A 1 10.52 9.03 63.04
CA MET A 1 11.30 9.26 61.81
C MET A 1 10.36 9.81 60.74
N THR A 2 10.39 11.13 60.59
CA THR A 2 9.45 11.89 59.77
C THR A 2 10.07 12.05 58.38
N GLN A 3 9.46 11.42 57.36
CA GLN A 3 9.83 11.63 55.95
C GLN A 3 9.27 12.99 55.47
N THR A 4 10.15 13.91 55.24
CA THR A 4 9.84 15.22 54.63
C THR A 4 9.77 15.03 53.11
N SER A 5 8.55 15.00 52.58
CA SER A 5 8.25 15.09 51.16
C SER A 5 8.74 16.43 50.64
N ARG A 6 9.76 16.45 49.74
CA ARG A 6 10.13 17.65 48.98
C ARG A 6 9.03 17.91 47.94
N ARG A 7 8.13 18.81 48.23
CA ARG A 7 7.27 19.44 47.23
C ARG A 7 8.15 20.28 46.30
N GLY A 8 8.17 19.98 45.00
CA GLY A 8 8.84 20.78 43.99
C GLY A 8 8.26 22.21 43.99
N ASN A 9 9.11 23.16 43.65
CA ASN A 9 8.74 24.58 43.61
C ASN A 9 7.73 24.79 42.44
N PRO A 10 6.52 25.35 42.70
CA PRO A 10 5.50 25.56 41.66
C PRO A 10 6.00 26.41 40.49
N ASP A 11 6.92 27.34 40.73
CA ASP A 11 7.50 28.21 39.71
C ASP A 11 8.43 27.43 38.74
N GLU A 12 9.11 26.37 39.21
CA GLU A 12 9.94 25.51 38.39
C GLU A 12 9.07 24.56 37.52
N GLU A 13 7.94 24.13 38.03
CA GLU A 13 6.99 23.25 37.32
C GLU A 13 6.27 24.02 36.21
N PHE A 14 5.89 25.28 36.49
CA PHE A 14 5.31 26.21 35.51
C PHE A 14 6.31 26.58 34.40
N ALA A 15 7.56 26.86 34.76
CA ALA A 15 8.64 27.17 33.81
C ALA A 15 9.00 25.97 32.92
N LYS A 16 8.94 24.73 33.43
CA LYS A 16 9.12 23.49 32.65
C LYS A 16 7.97 23.26 31.71
N SER A 17 6.73 23.46 32.12
CA SER A 17 5.52 23.33 31.28
C SER A 17 5.56 24.32 30.10
N ASP A 18 5.95 25.56 30.34
CA ASP A 18 6.07 26.58 29.29
C ASP A 18 7.21 26.26 28.30
N ARG A 19 8.34 25.71 28.78
CA ARG A 19 9.44 25.24 27.94
C ARG A 19 9.00 24.08 27.03
N SER A 20 8.29 23.08 27.56
CA SER A 20 7.83 21.92 26.80
C SER A 20 6.83 22.32 25.72
N ALA A 21 5.85 23.16 26.07
CA ALA A 21 4.89 23.70 25.12
C ALA A 21 5.55 24.52 24.01
N ARG A 22 6.62 25.26 24.34
CA ARG A 22 7.39 26.04 23.37
C ARG A 22 8.21 25.13 22.43
N LEU A 23 8.87 24.11 22.97
CA LEU A 23 9.60 23.12 22.16
C LEU A 23 8.69 22.42 21.16
N LEU A 24 7.48 22.03 21.55
CA LEU A 24 6.48 21.45 20.65
C LEU A 24 6.05 22.44 19.55
N ARG A 25 5.90 23.74 19.87
CA ARG A 25 5.61 24.76 18.84
C ARG A 25 6.80 24.96 17.91
N THR A 26 8.02 24.97 18.45
CA THR A 26 9.25 25.04 17.66
C THR A 26 9.34 23.90 16.67
N LEU A 27 9.10 22.66 17.13
CA LEU A 27 9.08 21.47 16.27
C LEU A 27 8.07 21.61 15.13
N LYS A 28 6.82 21.97 15.45
CA LYS A 28 5.77 22.19 14.43
C LYS A 28 6.15 23.23 13.37
N TYR A 29 6.84 24.31 13.77
CA TYR A 29 7.29 25.33 12.81
C TYR A 29 8.42 24.83 11.94
N VAL A 30 9.36 24.06 12.48
CA VAL A 30 10.49 23.50 11.73
C VAL A 30 9.98 22.43 10.75
N GLU A 31 9.05 21.58 11.17
CA GLU A 31 8.37 20.60 10.31
C GLU A 31 7.59 21.26 9.16
N ALA A 32 6.83 22.30 9.46
CA ALA A 32 6.01 23.02 8.47
C ALA A 32 6.84 23.71 7.39
N VAL A 33 8.10 24.07 7.67
CA VAL A 33 9.02 24.72 6.70
C VAL A 33 9.76 23.69 5.87
N GLY A 34 9.83 22.42 6.31
CA GLY A 34 10.47 21.32 5.63
C GLY A 34 11.90 21.61 5.20
N GLU A 35 12.23 21.28 3.95
CA GLU A 35 13.56 21.47 3.36
C GLU A 35 13.95 22.95 3.14
N ALA A 36 13.00 23.88 3.10
CA ALA A 36 13.30 25.30 2.98
C ALA A 36 14.05 25.85 4.19
N GLY A 37 13.86 25.22 5.35
CA GLY A 37 14.47 25.58 6.62
C GLY A 37 14.08 26.97 7.14
N ILE A 38 14.17 27.20 8.45
CA ILE A 38 13.88 28.45 9.11
C ILE A 38 15.14 29.04 9.79
N ARG A 39 15.29 30.35 9.74
CA ARG A 39 16.34 31.03 10.50
C ARG A 39 15.92 31.25 11.94
N PRO A 40 16.84 31.19 12.93
CA PRO A 40 16.47 31.44 14.34
C PRO A 40 15.80 32.80 14.59
N ASN A 41 16.13 33.81 13.80
CA ASN A 41 15.48 35.12 13.89
C ASN A 41 13.99 35.08 13.47
N ASP A 42 13.67 34.34 12.43
CA ASP A 42 12.31 34.23 11.91
C ASP A 42 11.45 33.35 12.84
N LEU A 43 12.04 32.31 13.38
CA LEU A 43 11.43 31.47 14.40
C LEU A 43 11.15 32.28 15.70
N ALA A 44 12.11 33.08 16.14
CA ALA A 44 11.97 33.96 17.32
C ALA A 44 10.79 34.91 17.20
N LYS A 45 10.60 35.54 16.03
CA LYS A 45 9.44 36.41 15.74
C LYS A 45 8.12 35.65 15.82
N ARG A 46 8.07 34.43 15.25
CA ARG A 46 6.85 33.59 15.24
C ARG A 46 6.46 33.07 16.61
N LEU A 47 7.45 32.78 17.45
CA LEU A 47 7.25 32.27 18.80
C LEU A 47 7.10 33.39 19.87
N GLY A 48 7.39 34.66 19.52
CA GLY A 48 7.39 35.75 20.47
C GLY A 48 8.51 35.67 21.52
N VAL A 49 9.67 35.11 21.16
CA VAL A 49 10.81 34.90 22.07
C VAL A 49 12.06 35.59 21.55
N SER A 50 13.11 35.65 22.40
CA SER A 50 14.42 36.14 21.95
C SER A 50 15.09 35.18 20.94
N ARG A 51 15.95 35.72 20.05
CA ARG A 51 16.78 34.88 19.13
C ARG A 51 17.59 33.84 19.89
N ARG A 52 18.13 34.16 21.06
CA ARG A 52 18.89 33.24 21.91
C ARG A 52 18.01 32.09 22.40
N THR A 53 16.77 32.36 22.77
CA THR A 53 15.81 31.34 23.18
C THR A 53 15.44 30.44 22.03
N ALA A 54 15.11 31.01 20.85
CA ALA A 54 14.81 30.20 19.65
C ALA A 54 15.97 29.32 19.22
N TYR A 55 17.19 29.83 19.27
CA TYR A 55 18.40 29.04 18.96
C TYR A 55 18.60 27.88 19.95
N ARG A 56 18.40 28.15 21.26
CA ARG A 56 18.51 27.14 22.31
C ARG A 56 17.44 26.07 22.16
N ASP A 57 16.22 26.45 21.80
CA ASP A 57 15.12 25.50 21.57
C ASP A 57 15.40 24.64 20.32
N LEU A 58 15.94 25.19 19.24
CA LEU A 58 16.41 24.42 18.06
C LEU A 58 17.50 23.42 18.42
N LYS A 59 18.47 23.85 19.23
CA LYS A 59 19.54 22.96 19.74
C LYS A 59 18.99 21.87 20.67
N ALA A 60 18.00 22.18 21.49
CA ALA A 60 17.36 21.18 22.35
C ALA A 60 16.59 20.14 21.52
N LEU A 61 15.92 20.54 20.45
CA LEU A 61 15.26 19.61 19.53
C LEU A 61 16.27 18.71 18.81
N GLU A 62 17.42 19.22 18.40
CA GLU A 62 18.50 18.44 17.79
C GLU A 62 19.09 17.39 18.74
N MET A 63 19.19 17.70 20.03
CA MET A 63 19.88 16.88 21.03
C MET A 63 18.97 15.99 21.90
N GLU A 64 17.74 16.40 22.13
CA GLU A 64 16.81 15.79 23.11
C GLU A 64 15.62 15.08 22.45
N VAL A 65 15.37 15.36 21.16
CA VAL A 65 14.21 14.79 20.44
C VAL A 65 14.75 14.01 19.24
N ASP A 66 14.31 12.78 19.08
CA ASP A 66 14.72 11.87 17.99
C ASP A 66 14.05 12.28 16.65
N VAL A 67 14.29 13.55 16.25
CA VAL A 67 13.83 14.14 14.99
C VAL A 67 15.07 14.51 14.18
N PRO A 68 15.19 14.07 12.94
CA PRO A 68 16.35 14.35 12.09
C PRO A 68 16.35 15.83 11.68
N ILE A 69 16.86 16.69 12.56
CA ILE A 69 17.02 18.13 12.32
C ILE A 69 18.37 18.38 11.65
N TRP A 70 18.35 19.09 10.55
CA TRP A 70 19.55 19.58 9.88
C TRP A 70 19.78 21.07 10.13
N ASN A 71 21.05 21.49 10.10
CA ASN A 71 21.46 22.89 10.20
C ASN A 71 22.48 23.20 9.14
N GLU A 72 22.07 23.92 8.10
CA GLU A 72 22.93 24.32 6.99
C GLU A 72 22.78 25.82 6.71
N HIS A 73 23.91 26.52 6.53
CA HIS A 73 23.95 27.95 6.23
C HIS A 73 23.12 28.83 7.19
N GLY A 74 23.00 28.42 8.47
CA GLY A 74 22.26 29.11 9.50
C GLY A 74 20.74 28.97 9.39
N ARG A 75 20.26 28.03 8.58
CA ARG A 75 18.86 27.56 8.51
C ARG A 75 18.73 26.21 9.19
N TRP A 76 17.59 26.00 9.79
CA TRP A 76 17.23 24.80 10.52
C TRP A 76 16.00 24.19 9.87
N GLY A 77 16.00 22.93 9.59
CA GLY A 77 14.89 22.20 8.99
C GLY A 77 14.85 20.76 9.49
N VAL A 78 13.76 20.08 9.23
CA VAL A 78 13.66 18.63 9.41
C VAL A 78 14.00 17.98 8.08
N SER A 79 14.93 17.03 8.11
CA SER A 79 15.20 16.22 6.92
C SER A 79 13.95 15.38 6.62
N GLN A 80 13.33 15.60 5.46
CA GLN A 80 12.20 14.78 4.99
C GLN A 80 12.63 13.37 4.56
N SER A 81 13.84 12.95 4.92
CA SER A 81 14.34 11.63 4.61
C SER A 81 13.53 10.54 5.30
N GLY A 82 12.33 10.29 4.78
CA GLY A 82 11.56 9.07 5.05
C GLY A 82 10.66 9.05 6.28
N LEU A 83 10.62 10.09 7.13
CA LEU A 83 9.70 10.15 8.26
C LEU A 83 8.44 10.96 7.94
N LEU A 84 7.29 10.38 8.16
CA LEU A 84 6.01 11.08 8.09
C LEU A 84 5.80 11.91 9.37
N PRO A 85 5.07 13.06 9.30
CA PRO A 85 4.66 13.81 10.48
C PRO A 85 3.92 12.90 11.47
N ALA A 86 3.95 13.25 12.76
CA ALA A 86 3.22 12.52 13.79
C ALA A 86 1.72 12.48 13.47
N LEU A 87 1.21 11.30 13.15
CA LEU A 87 -0.21 11.07 12.92
C LEU A 87 -0.91 10.70 14.23
N ARG A 88 -2.15 11.15 14.39
CA ARG A 88 -3.02 10.74 15.49
C ARG A 88 -4.13 9.89 14.94
N PHE A 89 -4.32 8.73 15.51
CA PHE A 89 -5.40 7.81 15.17
C PHE A 89 -6.43 7.76 16.30
N SER A 90 -7.70 7.72 15.94
CA SER A 90 -8.76 7.26 16.83
C SER A 90 -8.64 5.74 17.05
N ARG A 91 -9.36 5.21 18.05
CA ARG A 91 -9.41 3.75 18.27
C ARG A 91 -9.95 3.01 17.05
N ASP A 92 -10.98 3.54 16.42
CA ASP A 92 -11.65 2.89 15.28
C ASP A 92 -10.74 2.91 14.04
N GLU A 93 -10.02 3.99 13.78
CA GLU A 93 -9.01 4.07 12.72
C GLU A 93 -7.87 3.08 12.96
N ALA A 94 -7.36 2.99 14.18
CA ALA A 94 -6.31 2.04 14.53
C ALA A 94 -6.80 0.58 14.39
N LEU A 95 -8.04 0.28 14.81
CA LEU A 95 -8.66 -1.03 14.62
C LEU A 95 -8.77 -1.40 13.14
N ALA A 96 -9.21 -0.47 12.30
CA ALA A 96 -9.33 -0.70 10.85
C ALA A 96 -7.97 -1.04 10.22
N ILE A 97 -6.91 -0.31 10.59
CA ILE A 97 -5.53 -0.58 10.11
C ILE A 97 -5.05 -1.95 10.58
N VAL A 98 -5.28 -2.30 11.86
CA VAL A 98 -4.89 -3.61 12.43
C VAL A 98 -5.61 -4.75 11.72
N LEU A 99 -6.92 -4.62 11.45
CA LEU A 99 -7.69 -5.65 10.75
C LEU A 99 -7.22 -5.82 9.31
N ALA A 100 -6.94 -4.73 8.60
CA ALA A 100 -6.38 -4.78 7.25
C ALA A 100 -4.99 -5.45 7.22
N ALA A 101 -4.11 -5.09 8.16
CA ALA A 101 -2.78 -5.71 8.28
C ALA A 101 -2.87 -7.21 8.62
N ARG A 102 -3.80 -7.62 9.48
CA ARG A 102 -4.05 -9.03 9.80
C ARG A 102 -4.59 -9.82 8.63
N LEU A 103 -5.43 -9.19 7.79
CA LEU A 103 -5.88 -9.82 6.55
C LEU A 103 -4.70 -10.07 5.60
N LEU A 104 -3.85 -9.06 5.40
CA LEU A 104 -2.64 -9.20 4.58
C LEU A 104 -1.68 -10.25 5.14
N ALA A 105 -1.48 -10.28 6.46
CA ALA A 105 -0.59 -11.26 7.12
C ALA A 105 -1.00 -12.72 6.89
N LYS A 106 -2.30 -13.02 6.70
CA LYS A 106 -2.77 -14.38 6.38
C LYS A 106 -2.26 -14.91 5.03
N PHE A 107 -1.93 -14.00 4.13
CA PHE A 107 -1.51 -14.31 2.77
C PHE A 107 -0.05 -13.94 2.51
N ALA A 108 0.65 -13.42 3.50
CA ALA A 108 2.05 -13.07 3.37
C ALA A 108 2.89 -14.32 3.09
N THR A 109 3.74 -14.24 2.08
CA THR A 109 4.67 -15.32 1.69
C THR A 109 6.09 -15.11 2.21
N GLY A 110 6.36 -13.93 2.79
CA GLY A 110 7.64 -13.56 3.37
C GLY A 110 7.48 -12.53 4.47
N TYR A 111 8.49 -12.43 5.32
CA TYR A 111 8.57 -11.42 6.38
C TYR A 111 8.91 -10.06 5.80
N ASP A 112 8.16 -9.04 6.19
CA ASP A 112 8.45 -7.64 5.92
C ASP A 112 8.74 -6.92 7.26
N PRO A 113 10.02 -6.62 7.55
CA PRO A 113 10.42 -5.96 8.80
C PRO A 113 9.85 -4.56 8.95
N GLU A 114 9.64 -3.82 7.87
CA GLU A 114 9.06 -2.48 7.90
C GLU A 114 7.57 -2.54 8.31
N LEU A 115 6.83 -3.51 7.78
CA LEU A 115 5.45 -3.77 8.21
C LEU A 115 5.40 -4.18 9.69
N GLY A 116 6.28 -5.09 10.10
CA GLY A 116 6.40 -5.52 11.49
C GLY A 116 6.69 -4.35 12.44
N ALA A 117 7.66 -3.50 12.09
CA ALA A 117 8.02 -2.32 12.87
C ALA A 117 6.87 -1.30 12.95
N ALA A 118 6.17 -1.05 11.84
CA ALA A 118 5.02 -0.16 11.81
C ALA A 118 3.87 -0.67 12.71
N LEU A 119 3.58 -1.97 12.64
CA LEU A 119 2.56 -2.61 13.48
C LEU A 119 2.93 -2.56 14.96
N MET A 120 4.20 -2.79 15.33
CA MET A 120 4.65 -2.67 16.72
C MET A 120 4.53 -1.24 17.25
N LYS A 121 4.87 -0.22 16.46
CA LYS A 121 4.66 1.18 16.84
C LYS A 121 3.18 1.47 17.08
N LEU A 122 2.30 1.00 16.20
CA LEU A 122 0.85 1.16 16.36
C LEU A 122 0.36 0.39 17.61
N GLY A 123 0.79 -0.85 17.79
CA GLY A 123 0.42 -1.69 18.92
C GLY A 123 0.78 -1.08 20.27
N GLY A 124 1.94 -0.41 20.35
CA GLY A 124 2.38 0.28 21.58
C GLY A 124 1.48 1.43 22.04
N MET A 125 0.60 1.94 21.16
CA MET A 125 -0.37 2.99 21.47
C MET A 125 -1.78 2.47 21.76
N LEU A 126 -2.00 1.15 21.64
CA LEU A 126 -3.30 0.51 21.78
C LEU A 126 -3.45 -0.17 23.15
N ASP A 127 -4.70 -0.18 23.64
CA ASP A 127 -5.08 -0.95 24.82
C ASP A 127 -5.35 -2.43 24.46
N GLU A 128 -5.41 -3.28 25.50
CA GLU A 128 -5.91 -4.65 25.33
C GLU A 128 -7.43 -4.65 24.94
N PRO A 129 -7.89 -5.57 24.06
CA PRO A 129 -7.17 -6.73 23.48
C PRO A 129 -6.46 -6.45 22.13
N LEU A 130 -6.49 -5.21 21.64
CA LEU A 130 -5.92 -4.85 20.31
C LEU A 130 -4.39 -5.01 20.29
N ARG A 131 -3.71 -4.65 21.38
CA ARG A 131 -2.27 -4.82 21.52
C ARG A 131 -1.87 -6.29 21.33
N SER A 132 -2.48 -7.21 22.06
CA SER A 132 -2.24 -8.63 21.90
C SER A 132 -2.53 -9.15 20.49
N ALA A 133 -3.52 -8.58 19.81
CA ALA A 133 -3.83 -8.94 18.42
C ALA A 133 -2.71 -8.52 17.46
N VAL A 134 -2.14 -7.34 17.67
CA VAL A 134 -0.97 -6.85 16.89
C VAL A 134 0.25 -7.71 17.15
N GLU A 135 0.59 -7.97 18.42
CA GLU A 135 1.75 -8.78 18.81
C GLU A 135 1.70 -10.19 18.21
N ARG A 136 0.52 -10.85 18.25
CA ARG A 136 0.33 -12.14 17.59
C ARG A 136 0.51 -12.06 16.07
N THR A 137 0.05 -10.99 15.44
CA THR A 137 0.20 -10.80 14.00
C THR A 137 1.65 -10.61 13.61
N VAL A 138 2.40 -9.79 14.37
CA VAL A 138 3.84 -9.59 14.15
C VAL A 138 4.62 -10.87 14.38
N SER A 139 4.30 -11.64 15.44
CA SER A 139 4.90 -12.96 15.67
C SER A 139 4.69 -13.90 14.49
N GLN A 140 3.46 -14.01 13.98
CA GLN A 140 3.16 -14.83 12.79
C GLN A 140 3.94 -14.39 11.54
N LEU A 141 4.10 -13.07 11.35
CA LEU A 141 4.89 -12.54 10.23
C LEU A 141 6.37 -12.83 10.40
N SER A 142 6.91 -12.73 11.62
CA SER A 142 8.33 -12.98 11.90
C SER A 142 8.74 -14.45 11.75
N ASP A 143 7.78 -15.38 11.78
CA ASP A 143 8.02 -16.80 11.49
C ASP A 143 8.22 -17.08 10.00
N LEU A 144 7.87 -16.11 9.13
CA LEU A 144 8.06 -16.24 7.69
C LEU A 144 9.53 -16.00 7.29
N ARG A 145 9.91 -16.56 6.15
CA ARG A 145 11.26 -16.35 5.61
C ARG A 145 11.50 -14.88 5.30
N ASP A 146 12.64 -14.38 5.72
CA ASP A 146 13.15 -13.10 5.27
C ASP A 146 13.43 -13.14 3.75
N GLN A 147 12.99 -12.10 3.02
CA GLN A 147 13.16 -11.97 1.58
C GLN A 147 13.82 -10.61 1.23
N PRO A 148 15.08 -10.40 1.61
CA PRO A 148 15.76 -9.11 1.47
C PRO A 148 15.83 -8.62 0.03
N GLU A 149 15.94 -9.54 -0.94
CA GLU A 149 15.95 -9.20 -2.37
C GLU A 149 14.58 -8.67 -2.85
N ALA A 150 13.48 -9.30 -2.40
CA ALA A 150 12.14 -8.84 -2.74
C ALA A 150 11.83 -7.48 -2.12
N GLN A 151 12.24 -7.26 -0.87
CA GLN A 151 12.10 -5.98 -0.17
C GLN A 151 12.93 -4.89 -0.84
N SER A 152 14.20 -5.16 -1.17
CA SER A 152 15.09 -4.23 -1.87
C SER A 152 14.50 -3.84 -3.22
N ARG A 153 13.97 -4.81 -3.96
CA ARG A 153 13.30 -4.60 -5.24
C ARG A 153 12.09 -3.67 -5.10
N LEU A 154 11.19 -3.97 -4.18
CA LEU A 154 10.00 -3.16 -3.95
C LEU A 154 10.36 -1.73 -3.51
N ARG A 155 11.38 -1.56 -2.68
CA ARG A 155 11.90 -0.26 -2.27
C ARG A 155 12.42 0.56 -3.45
N ILE A 156 13.15 -0.06 -4.38
CA ILE A 156 13.64 0.60 -5.61
C ILE A 156 12.45 1.04 -6.47
N LEU A 157 11.48 0.16 -6.69
CA LEU A 157 10.28 0.47 -7.47
C LEU A 157 9.44 1.59 -6.85
N ALA A 158 9.23 1.53 -5.54
CA ALA A 158 8.50 2.56 -4.79
C ALA A 158 9.22 3.91 -4.84
N ASN A 159 10.54 3.92 -4.71
CA ASN A 159 11.34 5.14 -4.82
C ASN A 159 11.24 5.75 -6.23
N ALA A 160 11.32 4.94 -7.27
CA ALA A 160 11.15 5.40 -8.65
C ALA A 160 9.75 5.97 -8.88
N TRP A 161 8.71 5.29 -8.35
CA TRP A 161 7.32 5.74 -8.43
C TRP A 161 7.10 7.09 -7.71
N VAL A 162 7.52 7.20 -6.45
CA VAL A 162 7.32 8.41 -5.65
C VAL A 162 8.04 9.61 -6.28
N ASN A 163 9.27 9.42 -6.76
CA ASN A 163 10.10 10.50 -7.30
C ASN A 163 9.93 10.75 -8.81
N GLY A 164 8.98 10.10 -9.47
CA GLY A 164 8.74 10.28 -10.91
C GLY A 164 9.96 9.94 -11.78
N ARG A 165 10.69 8.87 -11.40
CA ARG A 165 11.89 8.41 -12.10
C ARG A 165 11.59 7.20 -12.94
N VAL A 166 12.17 7.16 -14.14
CA VAL A 166 12.11 5.98 -15.00
C VAL A 166 12.95 4.86 -14.38
N VAL A 167 12.37 3.66 -14.31
CA VAL A 167 13.06 2.45 -13.84
C VAL A 167 13.37 1.52 -15.01
N GLU A 168 14.56 0.95 -15.00
CA GLU A 168 15.01 -0.06 -15.97
C GLU A 168 15.25 -1.38 -15.24
N PHE A 169 14.78 -2.47 -15.82
CA PHE A 169 14.92 -3.81 -15.25
C PHE A 169 14.82 -4.92 -16.32
N GLU A 170 15.23 -6.11 -15.95
CA GLU A 170 14.95 -7.33 -16.69
C GLU A 170 13.65 -7.98 -16.19
N TYR A 171 12.81 -8.45 -17.08
CA TYR A 171 11.53 -9.05 -16.75
C TYR A 171 11.44 -10.50 -17.23
N ALA A 172 11.23 -11.42 -16.30
CA ALA A 172 11.00 -12.84 -16.54
C ALA A 172 9.48 -13.09 -16.67
N ALA A 173 8.95 -13.06 -17.91
CA ALA A 173 7.52 -13.29 -18.11
C ALA A 173 7.14 -14.75 -17.81
N ALA A 174 5.91 -14.99 -17.29
CA ALA A 174 5.44 -16.32 -16.89
C ALA A 174 5.45 -17.37 -18.03
N TRP A 175 5.23 -16.90 -19.24
CA TRP A 175 5.07 -17.71 -20.44
C TRP A 175 6.33 -17.68 -21.33
N SER A 176 7.41 -17.08 -20.86
CA SER A 176 8.72 -17.15 -21.53
C SER A 176 9.41 -18.46 -21.21
N ASN A 177 10.29 -18.88 -22.11
CA ASN A 177 11.15 -20.03 -21.82
C ASN A 177 11.92 -19.79 -20.51
N PRO A 178 12.12 -20.80 -19.66
CA PRO A 178 12.89 -20.68 -18.43
C PRO A 178 14.26 -20.02 -18.71
N GLY A 179 14.56 -18.97 -17.92
CA GLY A 179 15.81 -18.20 -18.05
C GLY A 179 15.80 -17.11 -19.12
N THR A 180 14.70 -16.91 -19.84
CA THR A 180 14.59 -15.80 -20.80
C THR A 180 14.05 -14.57 -20.10
N THR A 181 14.84 -13.49 -20.04
CA THR A 181 14.41 -12.18 -19.59
C THR A 181 14.38 -11.20 -20.76
N ARG A 182 13.58 -10.15 -20.62
CA ARG A 182 13.60 -8.99 -21.51
C ARG A 182 13.85 -7.72 -20.72
N THR A 183 14.62 -6.82 -21.28
CA THR A 183 14.78 -5.49 -20.70
C THR A 183 13.48 -4.69 -20.90
N ALA A 184 13.06 -4.02 -19.86
CA ALA A 184 11.97 -3.05 -19.86
C ALA A 184 12.44 -1.74 -19.26
N ARG A 185 11.98 -0.63 -19.84
CA ARG A 185 12.24 0.73 -19.37
C ARG A 185 10.89 1.39 -19.12
N VAL A 186 10.55 1.62 -17.86
CA VAL A 186 9.17 1.86 -17.44
C VAL A 186 9.04 3.17 -16.66
N HIS A 187 8.00 3.92 -16.98
CA HIS A 187 7.48 5.03 -16.17
C HIS A 187 6.52 4.44 -15.12
N PRO A 188 6.90 4.28 -13.86
CA PRO A 188 6.04 3.71 -12.84
C PRO A 188 4.90 4.68 -12.49
N TYR A 189 3.67 4.31 -12.78
CA TYR A 189 2.49 5.11 -12.47
C TYR A 189 1.83 4.67 -11.18
N LEU A 190 1.83 3.36 -10.89
CA LEU A 190 1.21 2.79 -9.70
C LEU A 190 1.93 1.51 -9.26
N ILE A 191 1.91 1.26 -7.96
CA ILE A 191 2.26 -0.03 -7.36
C ILE A 191 1.01 -0.53 -6.64
N GLU A 192 0.49 -1.68 -7.07
CA GLU A 192 -0.79 -2.20 -6.61
C GLU A 192 -0.68 -3.66 -6.16
N PRO A 193 -1.19 -4.01 -4.96
CA PRO A 193 -1.33 -5.40 -4.55
C PRO A 193 -2.55 -6.03 -5.24
N SER A 194 -2.41 -7.25 -5.73
CA SER A 194 -3.50 -8.04 -6.30
C SER A 194 -4.13 -8.93 -5.25
N SER A 195 -5.43 -8.88 -5.14
CA SER A 195 -6.20 -9.75 -4.26
C SER A 195 -6.31 -11.18 -4.81
N ALA A 196 -6.28 -11.34 -6.12
CA ALA A 196 -6.41 -12.63 -6.80
C ALA A 196 -5.12 -13.45 -6.77
N THR A 197 -3.96 -12.80 -6.93
CA THR A 197 -2.66 -13.48 -7.02
C THR A 197 -1.81 -13.30 -5.76
N LEU A 198 -2.24 -12.44 -4.83
CA LEU A 198 -1.53 -12.08 -3.60
C LEU A 198 -0.10 -11.57 -3.86
N ALA A 199 0.11 -10.98 -5.02
CA ALA A 199 1.38 -10.42 -5.46
C ALA A 199 1.27 -8.91 -5.66
N THR A 200 2.40 -8.22 -5.58
CA THR A 200 2.48 -6.79 -5.89
C THR A 200 2.82 -6.60 -7.37
N TYR A 201 2.20 -5.62 -8.00
CA TYR A 201 2.40 -5.28 -9.39
C TYR A 201 2.84 -3.84 -9.55
N LEU A 202 3.71 -3.61 -10.53
CA LEU A 202 4.05 -2.30 -11.05
C LEU A 202 3.24 -2.07 -12.33
N ILE A 203 2.46 -1.01 -12.36
CA ILE A 203 1.70 -0.57 -13.52
C ILE A 203 2.35 0.69 -14.06
N GLY A 204 2.63 0.72 -15.36
CA GLY A 204 3.31 1.86 -15.94
C GLY A 204 3.43 1.79 -17.46
N TYR A 205 3.97 2.86 -18.03
CA TYR A 205 4.24 2.94 -19.47
C TYR A 205 5.61 2.34 -19.78
N ASP A 206 5.62 1.28 -20.59
CA ASP A 206 6.84 0.63 -21.07
C ASP A 206 7.32 1.34 -22.35
N GLU A 207 8.42 2.09 -22.28
CA GLU A 207 9.03 2.78 -23.43
C GLU A 207 9.42 1.80 -24.53
N THR A 208 9.86 0.57 -24.17
CA THR A 208 10.30 -0.45 -25.11
C THR A 208 9.16 -1.01 -25.95
N ARG A 209 7.95 -1.00 -25.41
CA ARG A 209 6.73 -1.49 -26.06
C ARG A 209 5.78 -0.38 -26.49
N SER A 210 6.09 0.87 -26.11
CA SER A 210 5.24 2.05 -26.37
C SER A 210 3.78 1.85 -25.90
N ALA A 211 3.60 1.20 -24.73
CA ALA A 211 2.27 0.84 -24.23
C ALA A 211 2.26 0.76 -22.69
N MET A 212 1.05 0.93 -22.12
CA MET A 212 0.81 0.57 -20.71
C MET A 212 1.02 -0.92 -20.51
N ARG A 213 1.70 -1.27 -19.42
CA ARG A 213 1.98 -2.66 -19.04
C ARG A 213 1.90 -2.85 -17.54
N THR A 214 1.55 -4.08 -17.20
CA THR A 214 1.52 -4.56 -15.81
C THR A 214 2.65 -5.57 -15.61
N PHE A 215 3.47 -5.35 -14.59
CA PHE A 215 4.62 -6.16 -14.26
C PHE A 215 4.48 -6.71 -12.85
N ARG A 216 4.48 -8.00 -12.71
CA ARG A 216 4.50 -8.65 -11.40
C ARG A 216 5.87 -8.41 -10.74
N ALA A 217 5.89 -7.81 -9.55
CA ALA A 217 7.12 -7.31 -8.93
C ALA A 217 8.15 -8.43 -8.65
N ASP A 218 7.71 -9.62 -8.27
CA ASP A 218 8.60 -10.76 -8.01
C ASP A 218 9.33 -11.31 -9.26
N ARG A 219 8.84 -10.95 -10.46
CA ARG A 219 9.47 -11.29 -11.76
C ARG A 219 10.38 -10.19 -12.32
N ILE A 220 10.51 -9.09 -11.61
CA ILE A 220 11.43 -8.02 -11.95
C ILE A 220 12.81 -8.37 -11.40
N VAL A 221 13.82 -8.36 -12.25
CA VAL A 221 15.21 -8.69 -11.92
C VAL A 221 16.09 -7.47 -12.14
N ASN A 222 17.01 -7.23 -11.22
CA ASN A 222 17.99 -6.13 -11.29
C ASN A 222 17.39 -4.74 -11.57
N PRO A 223 16.36 -4.28 -10.83
CA PRO A 223 15.79 -2.95 -11.07
C PRO A 223 16.78 -1.84 -10.74
N ARG A 224 16.85 -0.83 -11.62
CA ARG A 224 17.70 0.35 -11.46
C ARG A 224 16.92 1.63 -11.76
N ILE A 225 17.03 2.62 -10.89
CA ILE A 225 16.47 3.94 -11.12
C ILE A 225 17.39 4.66 -12.11
N THR A 226 16.82 5.22 -13.17
CA THR A 226 17.55 6.00 -14.15
C THR A 226 17.55 7.49 -13.79
N PRO A 227 18.46 8.31 -14.35
CA PRO A 227 18.40 9.77 -14.19
C PRO A 227 17.20 10.42 -14.87
N SER A 228 16.53 9.70 -15.79
CA SER A 228 15.39 10.21 -16.55
C SER A 228 14.15 10.37 -15.67
N THR A 229 13.41 11.46 -15.89
CA THR A 229 12.12 11.73 -15.27
C THR A 229 11.00 11.61 -16.29
N PHE A 230 9.77 11.45 -15.84
CA PHE A 230 8.58 11.43 -16.69
C PHE A 230 7.45 12.28 -16.07
N VAL A 231 6.51 12.68 -16.91
CA VAL A 231 5.29 13.35 -16.47
C VAL A 231 4.20 12.30 -16.26
N ARG A 232 3.63 12.25 -15.06
CA ARG A 232 2.51 11.34 -14.79
C ARG A 232 1.27 11.75 -15.59
N PRO A 233 0.51 10.79 -16.14
CA PRO A 233 -0.82 11.07 -16.64
C PRO A 233 -1.69 11.66 -15.53
N LYS A 234 -2.71 12.40 -15.89
CA LYS A 234 -3.69 12.90 -14.91
C LYS A 234 -4.36 11.71 -14.23
N ASP A 235 -4.56 11.80 -12.93
CA ASP A 235 -5.11 10.71 -12.10
C ASP A 235 -6.41 10.11 -12.67
N VAL A 236 -7.27 10.95 -13.27
CA VAL A 236 -8.54 10.51 -13.90
C VAL A 236 -8.34 9.49 -15.03
N GLU A 237 -7.26 9.57 -15.80
CA GLU A 237 -6.99 8.62 -16.89
C GLU A 237 -6.50 7.28 -16.35
N LEU A 238 -5.65 7.33 -15.35
CA LEU A 238 -5.15 6.14 -14.64
C LEU A 238 -6.29 5.44 -13.87
N GLU A 239 -7.11 6.19 -13.14
CA GLU A 239 -8.28 5.68 -12.43
C GLU A 239 -9.28 4.99 -13.36
N ARG A 240 -9.56 5.57 -14.54
CA ARG A 240 -10.44 4.93 -15.53
C ARG A 240 -9.87 3.60 -16.04
N THR A 241 -8.56 3.55 -16.28
CA THR A 241 -7.88 2.35 -16.74
C THR A 241 -7.96 1.26 -15.68
N LEU A 242 -7.69 1.59 -14.43
CA LEU A 242 -7.75 0.66 -13.31
C LEU A 242 -9.18 0.22 -12.97
N ALA A 243 -10.15 1.14 -13.03
CA ALA A 243 -11.56 0.82 -12.77
C ALA A 243 -12.16 -0.16 -13.80
N ALA A 244 -11.52 -0.31 -14.95
CA ALA A 244 -11.90 -1.29 -15.97
C ALA A 244 -11.25 -2.66 -15.77
N ALA A 245 -10.17 -2.75 -14.98
CA ALA A 245 -9.53 -4.03 -14.67
C ALA A 245 -10.41 -4.85 -13.73
N TRP A 246 -10.39 -6.17 -13.86
CA TRP A 246 -11.00 -7.05 -12.86
C TRP A 246 -10.26 -6.95 -11.52
N ASP A 247 -8.94 -7.02 -11.56
CA ASP A 247 -8.04 -6.85 -10.41
C ASP A 247 -6.89 -5.90 -10.81
N ILE A 248 -5.94 -6.35 -11.63
CA ILE A 248 -4.73 -5.60 -12.00
C ILE A 248 -4.55 -5.42 -13.51
N VAL A 249 -5.03 -6.36 -14.33
CA VAL A 249 -4.80 -6.36 -15.77
C VAL A 249 -5.76 -5.38 -16.46
N ALA A 250 -5.24 -4.23 -16.85
CA ALA A 250 -6.02 -3.14 -17.47
C ALA A 250 -5.62 -2.85 -18.94
N ASP A 251 -4.71 -3.66 -19.52
CA ASP A 251 -4.13 -3.43 -20.85
C ASP A 251 -4.82 -4.21 -21.98
N GLN A 252 -6.01 -4.77 -21.70
CA GLN A 252 -6.79 -5.57 -22.64
C GLN A 252 -8.10 -4.85 -23.02
N PRO A 253 -8.75 -5.26 -24.13
CA PRO A 253 -10.05 -4.72 -24.52
C PRO A 253 -11.09 -4.85 -23.39
N LEU A 254 -11.98 -3.85 -23.32
CA LEU A 254 -13.11 -3.87 -22.40
C LEU A 254 -14.20 -4.78 -22.94
N GLU A 255 -14.58 -5.80 -22.19
CA GLU A 255 -15.61 -6.77 -22.57
C GLU A 255 -16.76 -6.82 -21.56
N GLU A 256 -17.96 -7.03 -22.05
CA GLU A 256 -19.14 -7.27 -21.20
C GLU A 256 -19.22 -8.75 -20.83
N ILE A 257 -19.19 -9.02 -19.52
CA ILE A 257 -19.35 -10.35 -18.97
C ILE A 257 -20.75 -10.47 -18.37
N VAL A 258 -21.42 -11.58 -18.67
CA VAL A 258 -22.69 -11.95 -18.09
C VAL A 258 -22.60 -13.35 -17.49
N VAL A 259 -22.81 -13.45 -16.20
CA VAL A 259 -22.79 -14.70 -15.43
C VAL A 259 -24.15 -14.90 -14.75
N ARG A 260 -24.72 -16.08 -14.87
CA ARG A 260 -25.89 -16.51 -14.11
C ARG A 260 -25.43 -17.38 -12.94
N PHE A 261 -25.82 -17.03 -11.74
CA PHE A 261 -25.61 -17.83 -10.54
C PHE A 261 -26.88 -18.61 -10.22
N THR A 262 -26.71 -19.86 -9.80
CA THR A 262 -27.83 -20.69 -9.36
C THR A 262 -28.52 -20.08 -8.14
N PRO A 263 -29.78 -20.46 -7.84
CA PRO A 263 -30.48 -19.97 -6.64
C PRO A 263 -29.70 -20.18 -5.33
N GLU A 264 -28.93 -21.28 -5.24
CA GLU A 264 -28.11 -21.62 -4.08
C GLU A 264 -26.85 -20.72 -3.96
N ALA A 265 -26.24 -20.35 -5.09
CA ALA A 265 -25.05 -19.50 -5.14
C ALA A 265 -25.39 -17.99 -5.09
N ALA A 266 -26.61 -17.62 -5.51
CA ALA A 266 -27.05 -16.24 -5.64
C ALA A 266 -26.94 -15.40 -4.33
N PRO A 267 -27.26 -15.91 -3.13
CA PRO A 267 -27.07 -15.14 -1.89
C PRO A 267 -25.61 -14.73 -1.72
N LEU A 268 -24.68 -15.66 -1.76
CA LEU A 268 -23.25 -15.41 -1.56
C LEU A 268 -22.67 -14.50 -2.66
N ALA A 269 -23.06 -14.69 -3.91
CA ALA A 269 -22.64 -13.86 -5.02
C ALA A 269 -23.10 -12.39 -4.89
N SER A 270 -24.23 -12.15 -4.22
CA SER A 270 -24.79 -10.82 -4.00
C SER A 270 -24.25 -10.07 -2.78
N GLU A 271 -23.55 -10.77 -1.86
CA GLU A 271 -23.00 -10.16 -0.63
C GLU A 271 -21.80 -9.25 -0.90
N THR A 272 -21.10 -9.48 -1.99
CA THR A 272 -19.88 -8.75 -2.32
C THR A 272 -20.02 -7.96 -3.61
N ARG A 273 -19.53 -6.73 -3.59
CA ARG A 273 -19.35 -5.97 -4.83
C ARG A 273 -18.01 -6.36 -5.45
N TRP A 274 -18.06 -7.26 -6.45
CA TRP A 274 -16.89 -7.83 -7.11
C TRP A 274 -16.20 -6.86 -8.09
N HIS A 275 -16.99 -5.98 -8.74
CA HIS A 275 -16.45 -5.02 -9.70
C HIS A 275 -17.23 -3.70 -9.65
N PRO A 276 -16.58 -2.53 -9.86
CA PRO A 276 -17.26 -1.22 -9.83
C PRO A 276 -18.39 -1.07 -10.85
N SER A 277 -18.29 -1.71 -12.02
CA SER A 277 -19.30 -1.66 -13.08
C SER A 277 -20.40 -2.72 -12.95
N GLN A 278 -20.38 -3.55 -11.89
CA GLN A 278 -21.35 -4.65 -11.79
C GLN A 278 -22.79 -4.15 -11.65
N ILE A 279 -23.69 -4.89 -12.28
CA ILE A 279 -25.14 -4.82 -12.13
C ILE A 279 -25.63 -6.23 -11.83
N SER A 280 -26.45 -6.39 -10.80
CA SER A 280 -26.97 -7.69 -10.37
C SER A 280 -28.50 -7.63 -10.31
N GLU A 281 -29.17 -8.60 -10.96
CA GLU A 281 -30.62 -8.70 -11.03
C GLU A 281 -31.05 -10.11 -10.62
N ARG A 282 -32.00 -10.24 -9.68
CA ARG A 282 -32.60 -11.54 -9.33
C ARG A 282 -33.66 -11.92 -10.36
N GLU A 283 -33.60 -13.16 -10.84
CA GLU A 283 -34.60 -13.75 -11.72
C GLU A 283 -35.74 -14.39 -10.91
N ALA A 284 -36.87 -14.70 -11.56
CA ALA A 284 -38.07 -15.22 -10.91
C ALA A 284 -37.88 -16.62 -10.29
N ASP A 285 -36.90 -17.38 -10.79
CA ASP A 285 -36.54 -18.71 -10.29
C ASP A 285 -35.57 -18.67 -9.09
N GLY A 286 -35.19 -17.45 -8.63
CA GLY A 286 -34.24 -17.22 -7.55
C GLY A 286 -32.78 -17.14 -7.99
N SER A 287 -32.48 -17.38 -9.26
CA SER A 287 -31.13 -17.18 -9.81
C SER A 287 -30.72 -15.71 -9.82
N LEU A 288 -29.41 -15.43 -9.93
CA LEU A 288 -28.87 -14.08 -10.00
C LEU A 288 -28.18 -13.87 -11.33
N LEU A 289 -28.66 -12.91 -12.11
CA LEU A 289 -27.97 -12.47 -13.31
C LEU A 289 -27.00 -11.34 -12.95
N TRP A 290 -25.70 -11.61 -13.07
CA TRP A 290 -24.63 -10.68 -12.79
C TRP A 290 -23.97 -10.22 -14.07
N ARG A 291 -23.73 -8.92 -14.21
CA ARG A 291 -23.10 -8.31 -15.39
C ARG A 291 -22.04 -7.35 -14.94
N ALA A 292 -20.92 -7.28 -15.68
CA ALA A 292 -19.90 -6.26 -15.54
C ALA A 292 -19.18 -6.01 -16.88
N LYS A 293 -18.56 -4.83 -16.99
CA LYS A 293 -17.64 -4.51 -18.09
C LYS A 293 -16.22 -4.53 -17.52
N VAL A 294 -15.38 -5.47 -17.99
CA VAL A 294 -14.03 -5.68 -17.46
C VAL A 294 -13.00 -5.69 -18.57
N SER A 295 -11.79 -5.23 -18.24
CA SER A 295 -10.60 -5.39 -19.06
C SER A 295 -9.88 -6.66 -18.62
N GLY A 296 -9.64 -7.58 -19.56
CA GLY A 296 -8.92 -8.81 -19.29
C GLY A 296 -9.77 -9.96 -18.73
N LEU A 297 -9.99 -10.96 -19.56
CA LEU A 297 -10.81 -12.13 -19.21
C LEU A 297 -10.10 -13.13 -18.30
N LEU A 298 -8.75 -13.10 -18.24
CA LEU A 298 -7.97 -14.11 -17.52
C LEU A 298 -8.22 -14.09 -16.00
N GLU A 299 -8.32 -12.93 -15.41
CA GLU A 299 -8.53 -12.78 -13.96
C GLU A 299 -9.95 -13.17 -13.57
N VAL A 300 -10.96 -12.66 -14.28
CA VAL A 300 -12.36 -12.98 -14.02
C VAL A 300 -12.68 -14.46 -14.29
N ARG A 301 -12.00 -15.09 -15.25
CA ARG A 301 -12.08 -16.53 -15.51
C ARG A 301 -11.78 -17.36 -14.24
N SER A 302 -10.72 -17.02 -13.54
CA SER A 302 -10.33 -17.71 -12.30
C SER A 302 -11.38 -17.56 -11.22
N TRP A 303 -11.95 -16.38 -11.10
CA TRP A 303 -13.04 -16.11 -10.17
C TRP A 303 -14.30 -16.93 -10.50
N ILE A 304 -14.69 -17.00 -11.78
CA ILE A 304 -15.87 -17.78 -12.20
C ILE A 304 -15.65 -19.28 -11.94
N LEU A 305 -14.46 -19.80 -12.26
CA LEU A 305 -14.12 -21.20 -11.99
C LEU A 305 -14.20 -21.57 -10.51
N GLY A 306 -13.96 -20.63 -9.60
CA GLY A 306 -14.10 -20.80 -8.15
C GLY A 306 -15.53 -21.09 -7.68
N TRP A 307 -16.55 -20.76 -8.49
CA TRP A 307 -17.95 -21.04 -8.19
C TRP A 307 -18.41 -22.45 -8.61
N GLY A 308 -17.58 -23.17 -9.39
CA GLY A 308 -17.89 -24.51 -9.86
C GLY A 308 -19.22 -24.57 -10.59
N ALA A 309 -20.11 -25.48 -10.15
CA ALA A 309 -21.44 -25.65 -10.74
C ALA A 309 -22.43 -24.51 -10.37
N GLY A 310 -22.05 -23.62 -9.46
CA GLY A 310 -22.91 -22.50 -9.01
C GLY A 310 -22.96 -21.32 -9.97
N ALA A 311 -22.12 -21.29 -11.03
CA ALA A 311 -22.05 -20.18 -11.98
C ALA A 311 -22.02 -20.68 -13.42
N GLU A 312 -22.74 -19.98 -14.30
CA GLU A 312 -22.76 -20.20 -15.74
C GLU A 312 -22.45 -18.90 -16.47
N VAL A 313 -21.43 -18.91 -17.34
CA VAL A 313 -21.13 -17.79 -18.23
C VAL A 313 -22.13 -17.77 -19.39
N LEU A 314 -22.82 -16.65 -19.55
CA LEU A 314 -23.72 -16.41 -20.69
C LEU A 314 -23.03 -15.59 -21.79
N LYS A 315 -22.09 -14.69 -21.41
CA LYS A 315 -21.29 -13.83 -22.31
C LYS A 315 -19.92 -13.57 -21.71
N PRO A 316 -18.86 -13.38 -22.52
CA PRO A 316 -18.84 -13.62 -23.98
C PRO A 316 -18.73 -15.12 -24.28
N GLN A 317 -19.08 -15.52 -25.54
CA GLN A 317 -19.05 -16.93 -25.93
C GLN A 317 -17.68 -17.58 -25.77
N ALA A 318 -16.62 -16.85 -26.13
CA ALA A 318 -15.23 -17.35 -25.99
C ALA A 318 -14.88 -17.73 -24.53
N LEU A 319 -15.30 -16.92 -23.55
CA LEU A 319 -15.08 -17.22 -22.12
C LEU A 319 -15.92 -18.41 -21.67
N ARG A 320 -17.17 -18.53 -22.16
CA ARG A 320 -18.04 -19.67 -21.90
C ARG A 320 -17.42 -20.97 -22.37
N ASP A 321 -16.90 -21.00 -23.60
CA ASP A 321 -16.31 -22.16 -24.22
C ASP A 321 -15.03 -22.59 -23.49
N ASP A 322 -14.15 -21.65 -23.16
CA ASP A 322 -12.91 -21.89 -22.41
C ASP A 322 -13.18 -22.47 -21.00
N ILE A 323 -14.15 -21.91 -20.26
CA ILE A 323 -14.55 -22.44 -18.95
C ILE A 323 -15.15 -23.83 -19.08
N ALA A 324 -16.03 -24.05 -20.07
CA ALA A 324 -16.63 -25.35 -20.30
C ALA A 324 -15.58 -26.43 -20.63
N GLU A 325 -14.58 -26.11 -21.46
CA GLU A 325 -13.45 -27.01 -21.76
C GLU A 325 -12.63 -27.31 -20.50
N THR A 326 -12.32 -26.27 -19.71
CA THR A 326 -11.55 -26.41 -18.47
C THR A 326 -12.26 -27.31 -17.46
N LEU A 327 -13.57 -27.13 -17.27
CA LEU A 327 -14.36 -27.93 -16.33
C LEU A 327 -14.47 -29.39 -16.78
N ARG A 328 -14.64 -29.66 -18.09
CA ARG A 328 -14.60 -31.04 -18.64
C ARG A 328 -13.25 -31.69 -18.42
N ALA A 329 -12.17 -31.00 -18.71
CA ALA A 329 -10.83 -31.47 -18.46
C ALA A 329 -10.55 -31.73 -16.97
N ALA A 330 -11.09 -30.92 -16.11
CA ALA A 330 -11.00 -31.13 -14.66
C ALA A 330 -11.80 -32.36 -14.22
N ALA A 331 -13.05 -32.52 -14.66
CA ALA A 331 -13.91 -33.65 -14.33
C ALA A 331 -13.26 -34.98 -14.78
N ALA A 332 -12.73 -35.02 -16.00
CA ALA A 332 -12.08 -36.21 -16.52
C ALA A 332 -10.87 -36.71 -15.69
N ARG A 333 -10.26 -35.88 -14.87
CA ARG A 333 -9.19 -36.28 -13.93
C ARG A 333 -9.71 -37.04 -12.71
N TYR A 334 -10.98 -36.84 -12.35
CA TYR A 334 -11.63 -37.53 -11.23
C TYR A 334 -12.39 -38.80 -11.66
N ASP A 335 -12.67 -38.96 -12.97
CA ASP A 335 -13.34 -40.15 -13.49
C ASP A 335 -12.40 -41.40 -13.56
N HIS A 336 -11.10 -41.20 -13.27
CA HIS A 336 -10.07 -42.25 -13.27
C HIS A 336 -9.63 -42.69 -11.88
N ALA A 337 -10.40 -42.33 -10.83
CA ALA A 337 -10.11 -42.68 -9.42
C ALA A 337 -10.88 -43.94 -8.96
#